data_f61f5a851198a008f41252169b4406e6
#
_entry.id   f61f5a851198a008f41252169b4406e6
#
_cell.length_a   1.000
_cell.length_b   1.000
_cell.length_c   1.000
_cell.angle_alpha   90.00
_cell.angle_beta   90.00
_cell.angle_gamma   90.00
#
_symmetry.space_group_name_H-M   'P 1'
#
loop_
_entity.id
_entity.type
_entity.pdbx_description
1 polymer ?
#
loop_
_entity_poly.entity_id
_entity_poly.type
_entity_poly.pdbx_seq_one_letter_code
_entity_poly.pdbx_strand_id
1 'polypeptide(L)'
;MKTYTKFLIKIFLNSFFNIFLITFCLIFILNLLTELDFFKDINVSDYFPIYLSLLNTPSLIFEIFPFIFLISTQLFFHELINNNQINTLKYSGLKNSKILIIINILTFFIGVLLITFFYNLSSNLKSFYLELKSSYTTDNKYLAVITNNGLWIKDVVDDKILIINASKIEKNFIVNVYLSEFDKNFEIIRNIKSKK
;
A
#
# COMPACT_ATOMS: atom_id res chain seq x y z
N MET A 1 -25.93 -20.77 12.28
CA MET A 1 -24.84 -20.08 13.02
C MET A 1 -25.33 -19.77 14.43
N LYS A 2 -24.56 -20.12 15.50
CA LYS A 2 -25.01 -19.94 16.90
C LYS A 2 -25.05 -18.41 17.23
N THR A 3 -26.00 -18.01 18.07
CA THR A 3 -26.22 -16.58 18.41
C THR A 3 -24.96 -15.86 18.89
N TYR A 4 -24.17 -16.52 19.73
CA TYR A 4 -22.90 -15.97 20.23
C TYR A 4 -21.86 -15.73 19.13
N THR A 5 -21.84 -16.56 18.08
CA THR A 5 -20.92 -16.37 16.95
C THR A 5 -21.26 -15.13 16.16
N LYS A 6 -22.55 -14.88 15.88
CA LYS A 6 -23.01 -13.64 15.23
C LYS A 6 -22.66 -12.40 16.05
N PHE A 7 -22.82 -12.51 17.35
CA PHE A 7 -22.52 -11.43 18.30
C PHE A 7 -21.02 -11.08 18.26
N LEU A 8 -20.14 -12.06 18.40
CA LEU A 8 -18.68 -11.84 18.35
C LEU A 8 -18.23 -11.26 17.00
N ILE A 9 -18.75 -11.79 15.89
CA ILE A 9 -18.45 -11.28 14.55
C ILE A 9 -18.89 -9.82 14.43
N LYS A 10 -20.09 -9.47 14.91
CA LYS A 10 -20.60 -8.09 14.85
C LYS A 10 -19.72 -7.11 15.60
N ILE A 11 -19.31 -7.44 16.83
CA ILE A 11 -18.43 -6.57 17.63
C ILE A 11 -17.08 -6.40 16.92
N PHE A 12 -16.49 -7.51 16.47
CA PHE A 12 -15.20 -7.44 15.78
C PHE A 12 -15.28 -6.59 14.50
N LEU A 13 -16.31 -6.79 13.68
CA LEU A 13 -16.48 -6.00 12.45
C LEU A 13 -16.69 -4.53 12.75
N ASN A 14 -17.46 -4.18 13.79
CA ASN A 14 -17.62 -2.81 14.21
C ASN A 14 -16.27 -2.17 14.60
N SER A 15 -15.50 -2.84 15.45
CA SER A 15 -14.17 -2.38 15.85
C SER A 15 -13.25 -2.23 14.64
N PHE A 16 -13.30 -3.21 13.72
CA PHE A 16 -12.52 -3.21 12.50
C PHE A 16 -12.89 -2.04 11.57
N PHE A 17 -14.17 -1.83 11.29
CA PHE A 17 -14.60 -0.73 10.44
C PHE A 17 -14.33 0.65 11.04
N ASN A 18 -14.45 0.81 12.35
CA ASN A 18 -14.11 2.06 13.02
C ASN A 18 -12.62 2.39 12.87
N ILE A 19 -11.73 1.43 13.13
CA ILE A 19 -10.28 1.64 12.96
C ILE A 19 -9.91 1.85 11.50
N PHE A 20 -10.50 1.07 10.59
CA PHE A 20 -10.29 1.22 9.16
C PHE A 20 -10.65 2.63 8.69
N LEU A 21 -11.80 3.16 9.11
CA LEU A 21 -12.27 4.50 8.73
C LEU A 21 -11.37 5.60 9.31
N ILE A 22 -11.00 5.51 10.58
CA ILE A 22 -10.08 6.47 11.22
C ILE A 22 -8.73 6.47 10.49
N THR A 23 -8.20 5.29 10.20
CA THR A 23 -6.92 5.13 9.51
C THR A 23 -7.00 5.64 8.07
N PHE A 24 -8.11 5.37 7.38
CA PHE A 24 -8.35 5.88 6.03
C PHE A 24 -8.33 7.41 6.01
N CYS A 25 -9.07 8.07 6.90
CA CYS A 25 -9.09 9.53 6.97
C CYS A 25 -7.70 10.10 7.28
N LEU A 26 -6.96 9.49 8.20
CA LEU A 26 -5.63 9.94 8.58
C LEU A 26 -4.64 9.83 7.41
N ILE A 27 -4.58 8.68 6.75
CA ILE A 27 -3.70 8.47 5.58
C ILE A 27 -4.09 9.38 4.43
N PHE A 28 -5.38 9.52 4.17
CA PHE A 28 -5.87 10.42 3.11
C PHE A 28 -5.42 11.85 3.36
N ILE A 29 -5.54 12.37 4.59
CA ILE A 29 -5.11 13.74 4.93
C ILE A 29 -3.59 13.88 4.76
N LEU A 30 -2.80 12.93 5.28
CA LEU A 30 -1.34 12.97 5.15
C LEU A 30 -0.90 12.91 3.68
N ASN A 31 -1.53 12.05 2.89
CA ASN A 31 -1.23 11.95 1.46
C ASN A 31 -1.66 13.21 0.71
N LEU A 32 -2.81 13.80 1.06
CA LEU A 32 -3.27 15.06 0.49
C LEU A 32 -2.29 16.21 0.76
N LEU A 33 -1.76 16.34 1.97
CA LEU A 33 -0.74 17.35 2.28
C LEU A 33 0.51 17.15 1.42
N THR A 34 0.94 15.91 1.21
CA THR A 34 2.08 15.59 0.35
C THR A 34 1.82 15.96 -1.11
N GLU A 35 0.62 15.70 -1.62
CA GLU A 35 0.26 16.08 -3.00
C GLU A 35 0.11 17.58 -3.17
N LEU A 36 -0.46 18.27 -2.20
CA LEU A 36 -0.56 19.76 -2.23
C LEU A 36 0.83 20.41 -2.24
N ASP A 37 1.77 19.89 -1.47
CA ASP A 37 3.15 20.40 -1.46
C ASP A 37 3.86 20.14 -2.79
N PHE A 38 3.63 18.97 -3.39
CA PHE A 38 4.20 18.62 -4.71
C PHE A 38 3.70 19.53 -5.83
N PHE A 39 2.41 19.89 -5.83
CA PHE A 39 1.79 20.72 -6.88
C PHE A 39 1.81 22.21 -6.59
N LYS A 40 2.44 22.67 -5.52
CA LYS A 40 2.45 24.06 -5.09
C LYS A 40 2.91 25.03 -6.17
N ASP A 41 3.93 24.64 -6.94
CA ASP A 41 4.54 25.46 -7.99
C ASP A 41 4.10 25.06 -9.42
N ILE A 42 3.15 24.13 -9.53
CA ILE A 42 2.65 23.61 -10.80
C ILE A 42 1.22 24.09 -11.01
N ASN A 43 0.93 24.68 -12.14
CA ASN A 43 -0.40 25.20 -12.45
C ASN A 43 -1.36 24.04 -12.82
N VAL A 44 -2.05 23.49 -11.81
CA VAL A 44 -3.05 22.44 -11.93
C VAL A 44 -4.37 22.88 -11.31
N SER A 45 -5.47 22.21 -11.65
CA SER A 45 -6.75 22.42 -10.98
C SER A 45 -6.68 22.06 -9.49
N ASP A 46 -7.33 22.86 -8.62
CA ASP A 46 -7.34 22.66 -7.16
C ASP A 46 -7.86 21.28 -6.73
N TYR A 47 -8.68 20.65 -7.55
CA TYR A 47 -9.21 19.30 -7.30
C TYR A 47 -8.22 18.18 -7.65
N PHE A 48 -7.16 18.48 -8.42
CA PHE A 48 -6.25 17.45 -8.92
C PHE A 48 -5.43 16.77 -7.81
N PRO A 49 -4.84 17.48 -6.82
CA PRO A 49 -4.19 16.86 -5.67
C PRO A 49 -5.12 15.99 -4.85
N ILE A 50 -6.39 16.39 -4.68
CA ILE A 50 -7.40 15.60 -3.95
C ILE A 50 -7.67 14.27 -4.68
N TYR A 51 -7.83 14.34 -5.99
CA TYR A 51 -8.05 13.15 -6.83
C TYR A 51 -6.87 12.18 -6.78
N LEU A 52 -5.64 12.68 -6.90
CA LEU A 52 -4.43 11.88 -6.80
C LEU A 52 -4.28 11.24 -5.41
N SER A 53 -4.56 11.99 -4.36
CA SER A 53 -4.54 11.47 -2.99
C SER A 53 -5.54 10.34 -2.80
N LEU A 54 -6.75 10.46 -3.38
CA LEU A 54 -7.75 9.40 -3.33
C LEU A 54 -7.29 8.12 -4.05
N LEU A 55 -6.63 8.25 -5.20
CA LEU A 55 -6.10 7.11 -5.96
C LEU A 55 -4.95 6.39 -5.23
N ASN A 56 -4.10 7.13 -4.52
CA ASN A 56 -2.94 6.57 -3.83
C ASN A 56 -3.28 5.97 -2.46
N THR A 57 -4.29 6.52 -1.77
CA THR A 57 -4.68 6.13 -0.40
C THR A 57 -4.92 4.62 -0.22
N PRO A 58 -5.63 3.89 -1.12
CA PRO A 58 -5.84 2.45 -0.95
C PRO A 58 -4.55 1.63 -0.92
N SER A 59 -3.54 2.03 -1.69
CA SER A 59 -2.22 1.36 -1.67
C SER A 59 -1.51 1.54 -0.33
N LEU A 60 -1.54 2.75 0.22
CA LEU A 60 -0.94 3.06 1.53
C LEU A 60 -1.66 2.31 2.66
N ILE A 61 -2.99 2.21 2.59
CA ILE A 61 -3.77 1.43 3.55
C ILE A 61 -3.40 -0.05 3.48
N PHE A 62 -3.22 -0.60 2.30
CA PHE A 62 -2.83 -2.00 2.13
C PHE A 62 -1.50 -2.31 2.84
N GLU A 63 -0.53 -1.41 2.77
CA GLU A 63 0.78 -1.56 3.42
C GLU A 63 0.67 -1.63 4.96
N ILE A 64 -0.26 -0.87 5.56
CA ILE A 64 -0.42 -0.82 7.01
C ILE A 64 -1.55 -1.71 7.54
N PHE A 65 -2.14 -2.55 6.69
CA PHE A 65 -3.27 -3.39 7.06
C PHE A 65 -3.03 -4.30 8.27
N PRO A 66 -1.83 -4.88 8.48
CA PRO A 66 -1.53 -5.65 9.68
C PRO A 66 -1.72 -4.86 10.98
N PHE A 67 -1.40 -3.57 10.98
CA PHE A 67 -1.62 -2.69 12.14
C PHE A 67 -3.10 -2.42 12.39
N ILE A 68 -3.90 -2.25 11.33
CA ILE A 68 -5.36 -2.12 11.44
C ILE A 68 -5.95 -3.34 12.13
N PHE A 69 -5.54 -4.57 11.74
CA PHE A 69 -5.98 -5.79 12.38
C PHE A 69 -5.56 -5.87 13.85
N LEU A 70 -4.32 -5.49 14.16
CA LEU A 70 -3.80 -5.52 15.52
C LEU A 70 -4.64 -4.61 16.44
N ILE A 71 -4.82 -3.35 16.05
CA ILE A 71 -5.56 -2.36 16.84
C ILE A 71 -7.04 -2.76 16.95
N SER A 72 -7.65 -3.23 15.85
CA SER A 72 -9.04 -3.69 15.84
C SER A 72 -9.26 -4.87 16.79
N THR A 73 -8.30 -5.80 16.85
CA THR A 73 -8.35 -6.93 17.76
C THR A 73 -8.22 -6.49 19.22
N GLN A 74 -7.35 -5.53 19.51
CA GLN A 74 -7.23 -4.96 20.85
C GLN A 74 -8.53 -4.29 21.29
N LEU A 75 -9.13 -3.46 20.43
CA LEU A 75 -10.40 -2.79 20.73
C LEU A 75 -11.54 -3.79 20.92
N PHE A 76 -11.60 -4.84 20.10
CA PHE A 76 -12.58 -5.91 20.27
C PHE A 76 -12.49 -6.56 21.66
N PHE A 77 -11.29 -6.93 22.12
CA PHE A 77 -11.12 -7.51 23.45
C PHE A 77 -11.39 -6.49 24.56
N HIS A 78 -10.98 -5.25 24.38
CA HIS A 78 -11.26 -4.18 25.31
C HIS A 78 -12.78 -3.98 25.51
N GLU A 79 -13.56 -3.95 24.43
CA GLU A 79 -15.02 -3.83 24.48
C GLU A 79 -15.66 -5.02 25.20
N LEU A 80 -15.21 -6.27 24.92
CA LEU A 80 -15.69 -7.46 25.57
C LEU A 80 -15.41 -7.48 27.09
N ILE A 81 -14.26 -6.95 27.52
CA ILE A 81 -13.86 -6.90 28.92
C ILE A 81 -14.66 -5.81 29.64
N ASN A 82 -14.67 -4.59 29.13
CA ASN A 82 -15.31 -3.45 29.77
C ASN A 82 -16.82 -3.63 29.97
N ASN A 83 -17.48 -4.28 29.03
CA ASN A 83 -18.91 -4.55 29.09
C ASN A 83 -19.23 -5.85 29.84
N ASN A 84 -18.26 -6.49 30.51
CA ASN A 84 -18.41 -7.79 31.21
C ASN A 84 -18.95 -8.93 30.31
N GLN A 85 -18.87 -8.77 28.98
CA GLN A 85 -19.41 -9.72 28.01
C GLN A 85 -18.65 -11.06 28.02
N ILE A 86 -17.35 -11.04 28.34
CA ILE A 86 -16.54 -12.24 28.50
C ILE A 86 -17.12 -13.15 29.60
N ASN A 87 -17.51 -12.58 30.74
CA ASN A 87 -18.08 -13.33 31.83
C ASN A 87 -19.45 -13.91 31.43
N THR A 88 -20.29 -13.12 30.78
CA THR A 88 -21.59 -13.58 30.26
C THR A 88 -21.42 -14.76 29.29
N LEU A 89 -20.44 -14.69 28.37
CA LEU A 89 -20.13 -15.77 27.45
C LEU A 89 -19.62 -17.03 28.17
N LYS A 90 -18.80 -16.88 29.21
CA LYS A 90 -18.34 -17.99 30.07
C LYS A 90 -19.49 -18.65 30.82
N TYR A 91 -20.41 -17.89 31.40
CA TYR A 91 -21.62 -18.44 32.05
C TYR A 91 -22.50 -19.20 31.06
N SER A 92 -22.49 -18.83 29.78
CA SER A 92 -23.15 -19.56 28.70
C SER A 92 -22.37 -20.80 28.20
N GLY A 93 -21.27 -21.20 28.90
CA GLY A 93 -20.48 -22.39 28.58
C GLY A 93 -19.44 -22.18 27.46
N LEU A 94 -19.15 -20.92 27.05
CA LEU A 94 -18.10 -20.64 26.08
C LEU A 94 -16.74 -20.57 26.76
N LYS A 95 -15.80 -21.39 26.25
CA LYS A 95 -14.39 -21.31 26.65
C LYS A 95 -13.68 -20.17 25.90
N ASN A 96 -12.69 -19.50 26.54
CA ASN A 96 -11.88 -18.45 25.92
C ASN A 96 -11.26 -18.89 24.59
N SER A 97 -10.74 -20.13 24.53
CA SER A 97 -10.16 -20.69 23.29
C SER A 97 -11.14 -20.69 22.12
N LYS A 98 -12.45 -20.86 22.39
CA LYS A 98 -13.47 -20.86 21.35
C LYS A 98 -13.74 -19.47 20.81
N ILE A 99 -13.64 -18.43 21.64
CA ILE A 99 -13.72 -17.03 21.23
C ILE A 99 -12.54 -16.72 20.30
N LEU A 100 -11.31 -17.10 20.70
CA LEU A 100 -10.10 -16.89 19.87
C LEU A 100 -10.20 -17.60 18.53
N ILE A 101 -10.67 -18.86 18.49
CA ILE A 101 -10.82 -19.62 17.24
C ILE A 101 -11.81 -18.92 16.29
N ILE A 102 -12.94 -18.43 16.80
CA ILE A 102 -13.93 -17.72 15.97
C ILE A 102 -13.32 -16.47 15.34
N ILE A 103 -12.58 -15.68 16.13
CA ILE A 103 -11.93 -14.45 15.63
C ILE A 103 -10.81 -14.80 14.66
N ASN A 104 -9.96 -15.80 14.94
CA ASN A 104 -8.89 -16.21 14.03
C ASN A 104 -9.43 -16.69 12.68
N ILE A 105 -10.51 -17.46 12.66
CA ILE A 105 -11.16 -17.88 11.42
C ILE A 105 -11.70 -16.66 10.66
N LEU A 106 -12.36 -15.74 11.36
CA LEU A 106 -12.89 -14.53 10.75
C LEU A 106 -11.79 -13.65 10.14
N THR A 107 -10.72 -13.37 10.89
CA THR A 107 -9.59 -12.55 10.43
C THR A 107 -8.86 -13.23 9.27
N PHE A 108 -8.74 -14.56 9.28
CA PHE A 108 -8.18 -15.31 8.15
C PHE A 108 -8.99 -15.10 6.86
N PHE A 109 -10.32 -15.22 6.92
CA PHE A 109 -11.17 -14.99 5.74
C PHE A 109 -11.11 -13.55 5.26
N ILE A 110 -11.10 -12.57 6.17
CA ILE A 110 -10.92 -11.16 5.80
C ILE A 110 -9.56 -10.96 5.14
N GLY A 111 -8.48 -11.53 5.68
CA GLY A 111 -7.14 -11.47 5.10
C GLY A 111 -7.07 -12.04 3.68
N VAL A 112 -7.67 -13.21 3.43
CA VAL A 112 -7.77 -13.80 2.10
C VAL A 112 -8.52 -12.88 1.14
N LEU A 113 -9.65 -12.31 1.57
CA LEU A 113 -10.44 -11.37 0.76
C LEU A 113 -9.64 -10.12 0.41
N LEU A 114 -8.86 -9.59 1.35
CA LEU A 114 -8.00 -8.43 1.13
C LEU A 114 -6.91 -8.71 0.10
N ILE A 115 -6.24 -9.86 0.18
CA ILE A 115 -5.19 -10.22 -0.77
C ILE A 115 -5.78 -10.44 -2.17
N THR A 116 -6.94 -11.08 -2.28
CA THR A 116 -7.51 -11.43 -3.59
C THR A 116 -8.20 -10.26 -4.29
N PHE A 117 -8.92 -9.41 -3.54
CA PHE A 117 -9.71 -8.32 -4.12
C PHE A 117 -9.08 -6.95 -3.89
N PHE A 118 -8.75 -6.63 -2.64
CA PHE A 118 -8.30 -5.29 -2.30
C PHE A 118 -6.90 -5.00 -2.84
N TYR A 119 -6.00 -5.99 -2.89
CA TYR A 119 -4.66 -5.84 -3.49
C TYR A 119 -4.76 -5.48 -4.98
N ASN A 120 -5.56 -6.21 -5.75
CA ASN A 120 -5.72 -5.94 -7.18
C ASN A 120 -6.31 -4.55 -7.44
N LEU A 121 -7.32 -4.17 -6.67
CA LEU A 121 -7.93 -2.84 -6.77
C LEU A 121 -6.91 -1.75 -6.42
N SER A 122 -6.20 -1.89 -5.32
CA SER A 122 -5.20 -0.95 -4.82
C SER A 122 -4.01 -0.81 -5.79
N SER A 123 -3.54 -1.93 -6.38
CA SER A 123 -2.48 -1.94 -7.38
C SER A 123 -2.87 -1.20 -8.67
N ASN A 124 -4.09 -1.43 -9.18
CA ASN A 124 -4.58 -0.73 -10.37
C ASN A 124 -4.73 0.77 -10.12
N LEU A 125 -5.27 1.17 -8.97
CA LEU A 125 -5.39 2.58 -8.59
C LEU A 125 -4.01 3.24 -8.44
N LYS A 126 -3.03 2.52 -7.88
CA LYS A 126 -1.65 2.99 -7.76
C LYS A 126 -0.98 3.18 -9.12
N SER A 127 -1.15 2.23 -10.05
CA SER A 127 -0.63 2.37 -11.42
C SER A 127 -1.20 3.61 -12.10
N PHE A 128 -2.51 3.82 -11.99
CA PHE A 128 -3.17 4.99 -12.56
C PHE A 128 -2.71 6.30 -11.91
N TYR A 129 -2.53 6.31 -10.57
CA TYR A 129 -1.93 7.43 -9.86
C TYR A 129 -0.54 7.77 -10.39
N LEU A 130 0.33 6.76 -10.57
CA LEU A 130 1.70 6.96 -11.05
C LEU A 130 1.73 7.49 -12.49
N GLU A 131 0.87 6.97 -13.36
CA GLU A 131 0.72 7.42 -14.74
C GLU A 131 0.33 8.91 -14.80
N LEU A 132 -0.70 9.30 -14.05
CA LEU A 132 -1.14 10.70 -13.99
C LEU A 132 -0.06 11.61 -13.40
N LYS A 133 0.60 11.19 -12.33
CA LYS A 133 1.63 12.00 -11.67
C LYS A 133 2.87 12.15 -12.53
N SER A 134 3.25 11.12 -13.29
CA SER A 134 4.42 11.15 -14.18
C SER A 134 4.30 12.20 -15.28
N SER A 135 3.08 12.52 -15.73
CA SER A 135 2.86 13.56 -16.76
C SER A 135 3.20 14.99 -16.29
N TYR A 136 3.28 15.20 -14.97
CA TYR A 136 3.65 16.50 -14.37
C TYR A 136 5.08 16.52 -13.81
N THR A 137 5.80 15.43 -13.92
CA THR A 137 7.20 15.34 -13.49
C THR A 137 8.08 15.48 -14.72
N THR A 138 8.77 16.57 -14.88
CA THR A 138 9.81 16.76 -15.92
C THR A 138 11.03 15.89 -15.71
N ASP A 139 11.23 15.41 -14.50
CA ASP A 139 12.23 14.41 -14.13
C ASP A 139 11.56 13.04 -14.10
N ASN A 140 12.00 12.10 -14.91
CA ASN A 140 11.60 10.69 -14.89
C ASN A 140 11.99 9.96 -13.58
N LYS A 141 11.91 10.64 -12.42
CA LYS A 141 12.32 10.16 -11.09
C LYS A 141 11.59 8.89 -10.66
N TYR A 142 10.38 8.67 -11.18
CA TYR A 142 9.58 7.47 -10.82
C TYR A 142 10.00 6.21 -11.60
N LEU A 143 10.85 6.35 -12.61
CA LEU A 143 11.45 5.21 -13.32
C LEU A 143 12.82 4.82 -12.74
N ALA A 144 13.31 5.55 -11.74
CA ALA A 144 14.56 5.26 -11.07
C ALA A 144 14.31 4.59 -9.70
N VAL A 145 14.82 3.40 -9.51
CA VAL A 145 14.79 2.67 -8.24
C VAL A 145 16.19 2.59 -7.67
N ILE A 146 16.40 3.17 -6.48
CA ILE A 146 17.64 3.03 -5.72
C ILE A 146 17.48 1.85 -4.77
N THR A 147 18.23 0.79 -5.01
CA THR A 147 18.30 -0.40 -4.15
C THR A 147 19.66 -0.47 -3.47
N ASN A 148 19.82 -1.37 -2.49
CA ASN A 148 21.13 -1.65 -1.88
C ASN A 148 22.16 -2.13 -2.92
N ASN A 149 21.72 -2.58 -4.10
CA ASN A 149 22.56 -3.07 -5.21
C ASN A 149 22.82 -2.00 -6.28
N GLY A 150 22.44 -0.73 -6.04
CA GLY A 150 22.67 0.39 -6.95
C GLY A 150 21.41 1.08 -7.47
N LEU A 151 21.62 1.97 -8.40
CA LEU A 151 20.59 2.73 -9.12
C LEU A 151 20.14 1.95 -10.35
N TRP A 152 18.84 1.79 -10.50
CA TRP A 152 18.21 1.22 -11.70
C TRP A 152 17.28 2.25 -12.32
N ILE A 153 17.51 2.58 -13.58
CA ILE A 153 16.64 3.49 -14.34
C ILE A 153 16.12 2.72 -15.54
N LYS A 154 14.81 2.75 -15.75
CA LYS A 154 14.17 2.29 -16.98
C LYS A 154 13.65 3.52 -17.71
N ASP A 155 14.04 3.68 -18.95
CA ASP A 155 13.57 4.74 -19.85
C ASP A 155 13.08 4.14 -21.17
N VAL A 156 12.19 4.85 -21.86
CA VAL A 156 11.68 4.44 -23.17
C VAL A 156 11.90 5.60 -24.12
N VAL A 157 12.83 5.42 -25.06
CA VAL A 157 13.21 6.43 -26.06
C VAL A 157 13.05 5.83 -27.46
N ASP A 158 12.28 6.50 -28.32
CA ASP A 158 12.07 6.08 -29.73
C ASP A 158 11.68 4.60 -29.87
N ASP A 159 10.69 4.16 -29.08
CA ASP A 159 10.21 2.77 -29.10
C ASP A 159 11.22 1.70 -28.61
N LYS A 160 12.32 2.10 -28.02
CA LYS A 160 13.34 1.23 -27.40
C LYS A 160 13.32 1.37 -25.90
N ILE A 161 13.53 0.28 -25.22
CA ILE A 161 13.60 0.23 -23.75
C ILE A 161 15.08 0.31 -23.36
N LEU A 162 15.41 1.36 -22.62
CA LEU A 162 16.73 1.57 -22.02
C LEU A 162 16.70 1.19 -20.56
N ILE A 163 17.56 0.25 -20.15
CA ILE A 163 17.77 -0.08 -18.74
C ILE A 163 19.19 0.32 -18.37
N ILE A 164 19.28 1.27 -17.44
CA ILE A 164 20.55 1.75 -16.91
C ILE A 164 20.69 1.23 -15.48
N ASN A 165 21.77 0.49 -15.24
CA ASN A 165 22.16 0.09 -13.90
C ASN A 165 23.48 0.75 -13.52
N ALA A 166 23.57 1.30 -12.31
CA ALA A 166 24.80 1.88 -11.78
C ALA A 166 25.03 1.38 -10.35
N SER A 167 26.22 0.92 -10.06
CA SER A 167 26.55 0.35 -8.74
C SER A 167 26.61 1.41 -7.64
N LYS A 168 26.96 2.66 -7.97
CA LYS A 168 27.16 3.73 -6.99
C LYS A 168 26.97 5.11 -7.61
N ILE A 169 26.45 6.03 -6.80
CA ILE A 169 26.41 7.46 -7.12
C ILE A 169 27.45 8.15 -6.20
N GLU A 170 28.44 8.77 -6.78
CA GLU A 170 29.46 9.55 -6.06
C GLU A 170 29.38 11.03 -6.46
N LYS A 171 28.80 11.85 -5.57
CA LYS A 171 28.56 13.30 -5.77
C LYS A 171 27.87 13.62 -7.11
N ASN A 172 28.62 13.82 -8.18
CA ASN A 172 28.13 14.20 -9.51
C ASN A 172 28.40 13.12 -10.57
N PHE A 173 28.87 11.94 -10.20
CA PHE A 173 29.25 10.88 -11.14
C PHE A 173 28.54 9.58 -10.78
N ILE A 174 28.23 8.82 -11.81
CA ILE A 174 27.67 7.47 -11.71
C ILE A 174 28.81 6.48 -12.01
N VAL A 175 29.05 5.54 -11.11
CA VAL A 175 30.17 4.59 -11.20
C VAL A 175 29.67 3.20 -11.59
N ASN A 176 30.42 2.51 -12.47
CA ASN A 176 30.10 1.19 -13.00
C ASN A 176 28.70 1.15 -13.66
N VAL A 177 28.55 1.91 -14.71
CA VAL A 177 27.29 1.99 -15.45
C VAL A 177 27.19 0.86 -16.46
N TYR A 178 26.07 0.14 -16.40
CA TYR A 178 25.64 -0.81 -17.41
C TYR A 178 24.39 -0.24 -18.08
N LEU A 179 24.46 -0.05 -19.39
CA LEU A 179 23.34 0.42 -20.20
C LEU A 179 22.97 -0.72 -21.15
N SER A 180 21.75 -1.21 -21.00
CA SER A 180 21.17 -2.24 -21.87
C SER A 180 20.02 -1.65 -22.66
N GLU A 181 20.11 -1.72 -23.98
CA GLU A 181 19.09 -1.27 -24.93
C GLU A 181 18.34 -2.49 -25.47
N PHE A 182 17.01 -2.47 -25.37
CA PHE A 182 16.11 -3.54 -25.80
C PHE A 182 15.14 -3.02 -26.86
N ASP A 183 14.71 -3.89 -27.74
CA ASP A 183 13.57 -3.67 -28.62
C ASP A 183 12.24 -3.85 -27.89
N LYS A 184 11.13 -3.50 -28.54
CA LYS A 184 9.75 -3.70 -28.03
C LYS A 184 9.47 -5.13 -27.58
N ASN A 185 10.14 -6.13 -28.15
CA ASN A 185 10.03 -7.54 -27.81
C ASN A 185 10.96 -7.98 -26.67
N PHE A 186 11.64 -7.03 -25.99
CA PHE A 186 12.68 -7.31 -24.99
C PHE A 186 13.90 -8.09 -25.52
N GLU A 187 14.20 -7.99 -26.83
CA GLU A 187 15.46 -8.49 -27.39
C GLU A 187 16.58 -7.46 -27.19
N ILE A 188 17.74 -7.92 -26.76
CA ILE A 188 18.91 -7.05 -26.53
C ILE A 188 19.45 -6.53 -27.83
N ILE A 189 19.39 -5.23 -28.06
CA ILE A 189 19.98 -4.56 -29.21
C ILE A 189 21.45 -4.26 -28.93
N ARG A 190 21.75 -3.71 -27.75
CA ARG A 190 23.11 -3.27 -27.38
C ARG A 190 23.32 -3.23 -25.89
N ASN A 191 24.53 -3.61 -25.45
CA ASN A 191 25.00 -3.47 -24.09
C ASN A 191 26.24 -2.60 -24.04
N ILE A 192 26.23 -1.57 -23.23
CA ILE A 192 27.37 -0.69 -22.99
C ILE A 192 27.76 -0.80 -21.52
N LYS A 193 29.04 -1.03 -21.26
CA LYS A 193 29.61 -1.02 -19.92
C LYS A 193 30.63 0.10 -19.83
N SER A 194 30.44 1.02 -18.91
CA SER A 194 31.43 2.03 -18.57
C SER A 194 31.94 1.78 -17.14
N LYS A 195 33.25 1.62 -17.04
CA LYS A 195 33.94 1.85 -15.76
C LYS A 195 34.35 3.31 -15.80
N LYS A 196 34.15 4.02 -14.70
CA LYS A 196 34.68 5.38 -14.63
C LYS A 196 36.07 5.41 -15.17
#